data_adb2bba731028b117182fa10c800bde6
#
_entry.id   adb2bba731028b117182fa10c800bde6
#
_cell.length_a   1.000
_cell.length_b   1.000
_cell.length_c   1.000
_cell.angle_alpha   90.00
_cell.angle_beta   90.00
_cell.angle_gamma   90.00
#
_symmetry.space_group_name_H-M   'P 1'
#
loop_
_entity.id
_entity.type
_entity.pdbx_description
1 polymer ?
#
loop_
_entity_poly.entity_id
_entity_poly.type
_entity_poly.pdbx_seq_one_letter_code
_entity_poly.pdbx_strand_id
1 'polypeptide(L)'
;RFVNDASSSFKIVCLGLLEAAYTKVLASGVVTREWDENAISEVLVGGINDDSSAIAKHITAITEKRLLPKGLANALASVDGAYRIDINIGGFGWSKEEYRTTYFMEAKNLYCNGFIKKGNKSKTSPDKYAQRYINTGIDNLLNGHYPLNTLLLGYVLEGTVHEAVKLVNKHLAENLRRAERIVIRKNVQFPDLKFATSNHQKTVSIEHCFLSFDHRRRYNPHQKC
;
A
#
# COMPACT_ATOMS: atom_id res chain seq x y z
N ARG A 1 4.83 7.99 -26.92
CA ARG A 1 4.09 6.70 -26.79
C ARG A 1 4.92 5.61 -26.08
N PHE A 2 6.23 5.50 -26.33
CA PHE A 2 7.09 4.45 -25.76
C PHE A 2 7.42 4.60 -24.25
N VAL A 3 7.39 5.80 -23.69
CA VAL A 3 7.69 6.03 -22.26
C VAL A 3 6.59 5.46 -21.35
N ASN A 4 5.33 5.51 -21.79
CA ASN A 4 4.20 4.93 -21.04
C ASN A 4 4.28 3.39 -20.94
N ASP A 5 4.85 2.71 -21.94
CA ASP A 5 4.93 1.25 -21.96
C ASP A 5 5.97 0.70 -20.95
N ALA A 6 7.14 1.36 -20.83
CA ALA A 6 8.19 0.92 -19.91
C ALA A 6 7.77 1.09 -18.43
N SER A 7 7.17 2.23 -18.09
CA SER A 7 6.65 2.49 -16.75
C SER A 7 5.52 1.53 -16.38
N SER A 8 4.62 1.24 -17.31
CA SER A 8 3.54 0.28 -17.13
C SER A 8 4.06 -1.15 -16.95
N SER A 9 5.07 -1.54 -17.73
CA SER A 9 5.70 -2.86 -17.61
C SER A 9 6.44 -3.02 -16.30
N PHE A 10 7.15 -1.98 -15.83
CA PHE A 10 7.82 -1.99 -14.53
C PHE A 10 6.83 -2.12 -13.37
N LYS A 11 5.72 -1.37 -13.42
CA LYS A 11 4.62 -1.48 -12.44
C LYS A 11 4.09 -2.92 -12.34
N ILE A 12 3.85 -3.58 -13.47
CA ILE A 12 3.36 -4.97 -13.52
C ILE A 12 4.35 -5.89 -12.81
N VAL A 13 5.64 -5.74 -13.05
CA VAL A 13 6.68 -6.55 -12.38
C VAL A 13 6.70 -6.26 -10.88
N CYS A 14 6.63 -4.99 -10.45
CA CYS A 14 6.57 -4.62 -9.05
C CYS A 14 5.35 -5.23 -8.32
N LEU A 15 4.18 -5.24 -8.98
CA LEU A 15 2.98 -5.86 -8.44
C LEU A 15 3.10 -7.39 -8.34
N GLY A 16 3.72 -8.05 -9.31
CA GLY A 16 4.01 -9.49 -9.24
C GLY A 16 4.96 -9.84 -8.09
N LEU A 17 6.00 -9.03 -7.87
CA LEU A 17 6.91 -9.19 -6.74
C LEU A 17 6.19 -8.95 -5.40
N LEU A 18 5.32 -7.94 -5.32
CA LEU A 18 4.50 -7.70 -4.13
C LEU A 18 3.58 -8.89 -3.84
N GLU A 19 2.91 -9.45 -4.87
CA GLU A 19 2.03 -10.62 -4.70
C GLU A 19 2.80 -11.84 -4.20
N ALA A 20 3.96 -12.13 -4.79
CA ALA A 20 4.82 -13.24 -4.38
C ALA A 20 5.29 -13.08 -2.92
N ALA A 21 5.76 -11.88 -2.54
CA ALA A 21 6.16 -11.58 -1.18
C ALA A 21 4.97 -11.68 -0.20
N TYR A 22 3.82 -11.11 -0.55
CA TYR A 22 2.60 -11.19 0.24
C TYR A 22 2.18 -12.64 0.48
N THR A 23 2.16 -13.48 -0.54
CA THR A 23 1.78 -14.89 -0.43
C THR A 23 2.71 -15.65 0.52
N LYS A 24 4.04 -15.42 0.44
CA LYS A 24 5.03 -16.01 1.35
C LYS A 24 4.82 -15.55 2.80
N VAL A 25 4.69 -14.23 3.02
CA VAL A 25 4.47 -13.64 4.35
C VAL A 25 3.16 -14.12 4.95
N LEU A 26 2.11 -14.22 4.13
CA LEU A 26 0.82 -14.70 4.56
C LEU A 26 0.84 -16.20 4.92
N ALA A 27 1.57 -17.03 4.16
CA ALA A 27 1.75 -18.45 4.46
C ALA A 27 2.55 -18.69 5.74
N SER A 28 3.52 -17.83 6.06
CA SER A 28 4.32 -17.92 7.29
C SER A 28 3.50 -17.65 8.56
N GLY A 29 2.38 -16.92 8.45
CA GLY A 29 1.56 -16.54 9.60
C GLY A 29 2.24 -15.58 10.59
N VAL A 30 3.37 -14.98 10.21
CA VAL A 30 4.19 -14.14 11.12
C VAL A 30 3.50 -12.80 11.45
N VAL A 31 2.76 -12.23 10.50
CA VAL A 31 2.06 -10.95 10.70
C VAL A 31 0.86 -11.15 11.63
N THR A 32 0.82 -10.39 12.71
CA THR A 32 -0.30 -10.38 13.65
C THR A 32 -1.00 -9.02 13.63
N ARG A 33 -2.20 -8.95 14.20
CA ARG A 33 -2.95 -7.71 14.34
C ARG A 33 -2.27 -6.62 15.18
N GLU A 34 -1.18 -6.97 15.89
CA GLU A 34 -0.43 -6.04 16.73
C GLU A 34 0.70 -5.32 16.00
N TRP A 35 1.04 -5.78 14.79
CA TRP A 35 2.11 -5.20 13.99
C TRP A 35 1.77 -3.79 13.50
N ASP A 36 2.78 -2.95 13.43
CA ASP A 36 2.67 -1.64 12.77
C ASP A 36 2.95 -1.73 11.25
N GLU A 37 2.76 -0.62 10.57
CA GLU A 37 2.93 -0.54 9.12
C GLU A 37 4.37 -0.81 8.70
N ASN A 38 5.34 -0.32 9.48
CA ASN A 38 6.75 -0.45 9.16
C ASN A 38 7.20 -1.92 9.22
N ALA A 39 6.84 -2.62 10.29
CA ALA A 39 7.20 -4.03 10.44
C ALA A 39 6.61 -4.90 9.31
N ILE A 40 5.38 -4.62 8.86
CA ILE A 40 4.76 -5.33 7.75
C ILE A 40 5.47 -4.97 6.44
N SER A 41 5.78 -3.71 6.22
CA SER A 41 6.49 -3.25 5.02
C SER A 41 7.91 -3.85 4.94
N GLU A 42 8.60 -3.98 6.07
CA GLU A 42 9.94 -4.59 6.14
C GLU A 42 9.92 -6.07 5.71
N VAL A 43 8.98 -6.88 6.19
CA VAL A 43 8.91 -8.28 5.78
C VAL A 43 8.49 -8.46 4.34
N LEU A 44 7.63 -7.57 3.81
CA LEU A 44 7.28 -7.56 2.39
C LEU A 44 8.49 -7.18 1.53
N VAL A 45 9.24 -6.15 1.92
CA VAL A 45 10.47 -5.72 1.25
C VAL A 45 11.52 -6.84 1.28
N GLY A 46 11.69 -7.52 2.41
CA GLY A 46 12.55 -8.71 2.51
C GLY A 46 12.13 -9.77 1.50
N GLY A 47 10.84 -10.12 1.45
CA GLY A 47 10.30 -11.08 0.51
C GLY A 47 10.46 -10.70 -0.96
N ILE A 48 10.41 -9.40 -1.30
CA ILE A 48 10.69 -8.88 -2.65
C ILE A 48 12.18 -9.03 -2.98
N ASN A 49 13.07 -8.64 -2.08
CA ASN A 49 14.51 -8.68 -2.31
C ASN A 49 15.07 -10.12 -2.40
N ASP A 50 14.43 -11.06 -1.71
CA ASP A 50 14.78 -12.49 -1.77
C ASP A 50 14.17 -13.22 -2.98
N ASP A 51 13.37 -12.54 -3.81
CA ASP A 51 12.76 -13.14 -4.98
C ASP A 51 13.78 -13.28 -6.12
N SER A 52 13.94 -14.49 -6.66
CA SER A 52 14.91 -14.76 -7.72
C SER A 52 14.68 -13.93 -8.98
N SER A 53 13.43 -13.57 -9.29
CA SER A 53 13.12 -12.72 -10.44
C SER A 53 13.47 -11.25 -10.19
N ALA A 54 13.41 -10.77 -8.94
CA ALA A 54 13.88 -9.45 -8.57
C ALA A 54 15.39 -9.36 -8.73
N ILE A 55 16.12 -10.35 -8.21
CA ILE A 55 17.58 -10.44 -8.34
C ILE A 55 17.99 -10.46 -9.82
N ALA A 56 17.39 -11.35 -10.62
CA ALA A 56 17.71 -11.49 -12.05
C ALA A 56 17.40 -10.23 -12.87
N LYS A 57 16.46 -9.40 -12.42
CA LYS A 57 16.06 -8.13 -13.07
C LYS A 57 16.70 -6.89 -12.46
N HIS A 58 17.63 -7.06 -11.52
CA HIS A 58 18.28 -5.95 -10.80
C HIS A 58 17.26 -4.98 -10.15
N ILE A 59 16.22 -5.55 -9.54
CA ILE A 59 15.19 -4.82 -8.81
C ILE A 59 15.50 -4.90 -7.32
N THR A 60 15.40 -3.76 -6.64
CA THR A 60 15.60 -3.66 -5.19
C THR A 60 14.45 -2.88 -4.57
N ALA A 61 13.94 -3.36 -3.46
CA ALA A 61 12.98 -2.65 -2.63
C ALA A 61 13.66 -2.14 -1.35
N ILE A 62 13.21 -0.97 -0.87
CA ILE A 62 13.64 -0.38 0.41
C ILE A 62 12.42 0.17 1.15
N THR A 63 12.49 0.16 2.49
CA THR A 63 11.49 0.79 3.36
C THR A 63 11.85 2.23 3.68
N GLU A 64 10.86 3.01 4.12
CA GLU A 64 11.00 4.36 4.69
C GLU A 64 11.87 5.34 3.89
N LYS A 65 11.77 5.32 2.56
CA LYS A 65 12.51 6.26 1.73
C LYS A 65 11.99 7.68 1.91
N ARG A 66 12.86 8.60 2.29
CA ARG A 66 12.55 10.04 2.31
C ARG A 66 12.41 10.58 0.88
N LEU A 67 11.32 11.30 0.65
CA LEU A 67 11.05 12.00 -0.61
C LEU A 67 11.62 13.43 -0.47
N LEU A 68 12.82 13.63 -0.98
CA LEU A 68 13.46 14.95 -0.98
C LEU A 68 13.04 15.76 -2.21
N PRO A 69 12.84 17.08 -2.09
CA PRO A 69 12.63 17.96 -3.24
C PRO A 69 13.81 17.91 -4.20
N LYS A 70 13.54 18.12 -5.48
CA LYS A 70 14.61 18.22 -6.48
C LYS A 70 15.44 19.47 -6.21
N GLY A 71 16.76 19.32 -6.15
CA GLY A 71 17.73 20.38 -5.92
C GLY A 71 18.33 20.38 -4.53
N LEU A 72 19.68 20.51 -4.46
CA LEU A 72 20.44 20.39 -3.23
C LEU A 72 20.05 21.41 -2.15
N ALA A 73 19.81 22.67 -2.54
CA ALA A 73 19.42 23.73 -1.61
C ALA A 73 18.06 23.47 -0.94
N ASN A 74 17.09 22.98 -1.72
CA ASN A 74 15.75 22.62 -1.21
C ASN A 74 15.81 21.33 -0.35
N ALA A 75 16.68 20.39 -0.69
CA ALA A 75 16.89 19.17 0.08
C ALA A 75 17.45 19.47 1.48
N LEU A 76 18.43 20.36 1.59
CA LEU A 76 19.04 20.73 2.88
C LEU A 76 18.03 21.45 3.81
N ALA A 77 17.13 22.27 3.26
CA ALA A 77 16.14 23.01 4.04
C ALA A 77 14.96 22.14 4.53
N SER A 78 14.75 20.95 3.96
CA SER A 78 13.54 20.15 4.18
C SER A 78 13.78 18.73 4.72
N VAL A 79 15.01 18.39 5.12
CA VAL A 79 15.35 17.01 5.54
C VAL A 79 14.48 16.53 6.72
N ASP A 80 14.24 17.40 7.70
CA ASP A 80 13.45 17.01 8.88
C ASP A 80 11.95 16.94 8.63
N GLY A 81 11.44 17.69 7.64
CA GLY A 81 10.03 17.69 7.23
C GLY A 81 9.71 16.79 6.02
N ALA A 82 10.71 16.09 5.47
CA ALA A 82 10.50 15.28 4.28
C ALA A 82 9.55 14.10 4.57
N TYR A 83 8.54 13.96 3.70
CA TYR A 83 7.64 12.81 3.75
C TYR A 83 8.43 11.52 3.47
N ARG A 84 8.03 10.46 4.16
CA ARG A 84 8.57 9.12 3.95
C ARG A 84 7.55 8.28 3.21
N ILE A 85 8.01 7.46 2.30
CA ILE A 85 7.22 6.46 1.59
C ILE A 85 7.56 5.08 2.16
N ASP A 86 6.54 4.28 2.47
CA ASP A 86 6.73 3.03 3.20
C ASP A 86 7.48 1.97 2.39
N ILE A 87 7.21 1.86 1.07
CA ILE A 87 7.93 0.95 0.17
C ILE A 87 8.31 1.69 -1.11
N ASN A 88 9.57 1.60 -1.49
CA ASN A 88 10.09 2.05 -2.77
C ASN A 88 10.77 0.89 -3.49
N ILE A 89 10.26 0.52 -4.66
CA ILE A 89 10.86 -0.49 -5.54
C ILE A 89 11.56 0.23 -6.67
N GLY A 90 12.85 -0.05 -6.86
CA GLY A 90 13.68 0.53 -7.91
C GLY A 90 14.32 -0.53 -8.79
N GLY A 91 14.39 -0.27 -10.10
CA GLY A 91 15.07 -1.11 -11.07
C GLY A 91 15.93 -0.29 -12.01
N PHE A 92 17.05 -0.86 -12.47
CA PHE A 92 17.96 -0.26 -13.43
C PHE A 92 17.69 -0.78 -14.85
N GLY A 93 17.90 0.07 -15.87
CA GLY A 93 17.79 -0.35 -17.26
C GLY A 93 16.36 -0.52 -17.79
N TRP A 94 15.34 -0.12 -17.03
CA TRP A 94 13.92 -0.23 -17.42
C TRP A 94 13.43 0.90 -18.31
N SER A 95 14.18 2.01 -18.36
CA SER A 95 13.87 3.15 -19.23
C SER A 95 15.14 3.64 -19.91
N LYS A 96 15.02 4.09 -21.18
CA LYS A 96 16.14 4.72 -21.92
C LYS A 96 16.45 6.14 -21.42
N GLU A 97 15.46 6.80 -20.82
CA GLU A 97 15.57 8.20 -20.39
C GLU A 97 15.96 8.33 -18.92
N GLU A 98 15.61 7.32 -18.10
CA GLU A 98 15.96 7.29 -16.67
C GLU A 98 16.76 6.03 -16.36
N TYR A 99 17.96 6.22 -15.84
CA TYR A 99 18.81 5.12 -15.40
C TYR A 99 18.16 4.24 -14.33
N ARG A 100 17.18 4.80 -13.60
CA ARG A 100 16.45 4.13 -12.53
C ARG A 100 14.96 4.44 -12.60
N THR A 101 14.17 3.44 -12.84
CA THR A 101 12.70 3.50 -12.70
C THR A 101 12.32 3.15 -11.27
N THR A 102 11.35 3.87 -10.71
CA THR A 102 10.88 3.66 -9.33
C THR A 102 9.37 3.54 -9.27
N TYR A 103 8.90 2.65 -8.39
CA TYR A 103 7.50 2.50 -8.04
C TYR A 103 7.32 2.67 -6.53
N PHE A 104 6.38 3.51 -6.13
CA PHE A 104 6.16 3.90 -4.75
C PHE A 104 4.88 3.28 -4.20
N MET A 105 4.91 2.89 -2.92
CA MET A 105 3.75 2.39 -2.21
C MET A 105 3.72 3.00 -0.81
N GLU A 106 2.58 3.57 -0.44
CA GLU A 106 2.31 4.08 0.91
C GLU A 106 1.34 3.13 1.60
N ALA A 107 1.57 2.78 2.84
CA ALA A 107 0.82 1.78 3.55
C ALA A 107 0.08 2.34 4.78
N LYS A 108 -1.09 1.80 5.06
CA LYS A 108 -1.85 2.10 6.27
C LYS A 108 -2.52 0.84 6.80
N ASN A 109 -2.42 0.63 8.11
CA ASN A 109 -3.14 -0.44 8.79
C ASN A 109 -4.64 -0.17 8.84
N LEU A 110 -5.44 -1.20 8.64
CA LEU A 110 -6.90 -1.18 8.72
C LEU A 110 -7.41 -2.31 9.63
N TYR A 111 -8.42 -1.99 10.42
CA TYR A 111 -9.09 -2.91 11.32
C TYR A 111 -10.60 -2.74 11.18
N CYS A 112 -11.35 -3.84 11.24
CA CYS A 112 -12.81 -3.80 11.19
C CYS A 112 -13.45 -3.86 12.59
N ASN A 113 -12.71 -4.38 13.58
CA ASN A 113 -13.14 -4.42 14.97
C ASN A 113 -12.06 -3.85 15.89
N GLY A 114 -12.48 -3.28 17.01
CA GLY A 114 -11.52 -2.80 17.99
C GLY A 114 -11.00 -3.92 18.88
N PHE A 115 -9.71 -3.89 19.19
CA PHE A 115 -9.06 -4.82 20.11
C PHE A 115 -8.07 -4.08 21.02
N ILE A 116 -7.64 -4.72 22.09
CA ILE A 116 -6.62 -4.17 22.99
C ILE A 116 -5.26 -4.72 22.55
N LYS A 117 -4.34 -3.84 22.13
CA LYS A 117 -2.95 -4.22 21.85
C LYS A 117 -2.27 -4.65 23.13
N LYS A 118 -1.43 -5.68 23.07
CA LYS A 118 -0.64 -6.14 24.21
C LYS A 118 0.18 -4.97 24.80
N GLY A 119 0.07 -4.77 26.08
CA GLY A 119 0.74 -3.65 26.78
C GLY A 119 -0.01 -2.31 26.76
N ASN A 120 -1.12 -2.19 26.01
CA ASN A 120 -1.94 -0.98 25.99
C ASN A 120 -3.19 -1.13 26.88
N LYS A 121 -3.60 -0.02 27.53
CA LYS A 121 -4.84 0.05 28.32
C LYS A 121 -6.06 0.40 27.47
N SER A 122 -5.86 1.02 26.31
CA SER A 122 -6.95 1.48 25.46
C SER A 122 -7.22 0.52 24.29
N LYS A 123 -8.51 0.39 23.93
CA LYS A 123 -8.94 -0.36 22.75
C LYS A 123 -8.57 0.41 21.48
N THR A 124 -8.06 -0.28 20.46
CA THR A 124 -7.88 0.31 19.13
C THR A 124 -9.24 0.68 18.55
N SER A 125 -9.32 1.83 17.90
CA SER A 125 -10.53 2.29 17.23
C SER A 125 -10.42 2.06 15.72
N PRO A 126 -11.25 1.19 15.13
CA PRO A 126 -11.31 1.01 13.67
C PRO A 126 -11.55 2.31 12.91
N ASP A 127 -12.45 3.17 13.44
CA ASP A 127 -12.75 4.49 12.85
C ASP A 127 -11.51 5.37 12.77
N LYS A 128 -10.65 5.38 13.81
CA LYS A 128 -9.39 6.13 13.81
C LYS A 128 -8.45 5.67 12.68
N TYR A 129 -8.36 4.36 12.43
CA TYR A 129 -7.52 3.84 11.36
C TYR A 129 -8.10 4.13 9.98
N ALA A 130 -9.43 4.04 9.82
CA ALA A 130 -10.09 4.44 8.58
C ALA A 130 -9.91 5.93 8.29
N GLN A 131 -10.04 6.80 9.30
CA GLN A 131 -9.75 8.23 9.16
C GLN A 131 -8.28 8.49 8.82
N ARG A 132 -7.34 7.76 9.45
CA ARG A 132 -5.91 7.87 9.12
C ARG A 132 -5.62 7.45 7.68
N TYR A 133 -6.28 6.39 7.18
CA TYR A 133 -6.18 5.99 5.77
C TYR A 133 -6.59 7.13 4.82
N ILE A 134 -7.61 7.91 5.18
CA ILE A 134 -8.03 9.09 4.42
C ILE A 134 -7.02 10.22 4.59
N ASN A 135 -6.80 10.69 5.82
CA ASN A 135 -6.09 11.94 6.10
C ASN A 135 -4.59 11.86 5.75
N THR A 136 -3.94 10.72 6.02
CA THR A 136 -2.48 10.57 5.79
C THR A 136 -2.15 9.64 4.62
N GLY A 137 -3.13 8.98 4.02
CA GLY A 137 -2.99 8.22 2.80
C GLY A 137 -3.55 9.01 1.61
N ILE A 138 -4.88 9.06 1.47
CA ILE A 138 -5.54 9.70 0.33
C ILE A 138 -5.18 11.18 0.24
N ASP A 139 -5.33 11.94 1.34
CA ASP A 139 -5.14 13.39 1.31
C ASP A 139 -3.67 13.78 1.10
N ASN A 140 -2.71 13.00 1.59
CA ASN A 140 -1.30 13.24 1.30
C ASN A 140 -0.97 13.05 -0.19
N LEU A 141 -1.62 12.10 -0.88
CA LEU A 141 -1.50 11.96 -2.33
C LEU A 141 -2.11 13.17 -3.06
N LEU A 142 -3.31 13.60 -2.66
CA LEU A 142 -4.01 14.72 -3.27
C LEU A 142 -3.29 16.06 -3.06
N ASN A 143 -2.63 16.21 -1.91
CA ASN A 143 -1.84 17.41 -1.56
C ASN A 143 -0.42 17.40 -2.17
N GLY A 144 -0.06 16.37 -2.96
CA GLY A 144 1.23 16.28 -3.62
C GLY A 144 2.40 15.93 -2.68
N HIS A 145 2.12 15.43 -1.47
CA HIS A 145 3.16 14.96 -0.55
C HIS A 145 3.82 13.66 -1.05
N TYR A 146 3.09 12.88 -1.84
CA TYR A 146 3.58 11.70 -2.55
C TYR A 146 3.39 11.87 -4.06
N PRO A 147 4.21 11.19 -4.89
CA PRO A 147 3.97 11.13 -6.33
C PRO A 147 2.57 10.56 -6.63
N LEU A 148 1.86 11.14 -7.61
CA LEU A 148 0.48 10.73 -7.94
C LEU A 148 0.35 9.27 -8.42
N ASN A 149 1.46 8.65 -8.87
CA ASN A 149 1.50 7.24 -9.24
C ASN A 149 1.83 6.29 -8.07
N THR A 150 1.81 6.79 -6.83
CA THR A 150 1.99 5.96 -5.64
C THR A 150 0.77 5.06 -5.45
N LEU A 151 1.02 3.76 -5.23
CA LEU A 151 -0.01 2.80 -4.83
C LEU A 151 -0.31 2.95 -3.33
N LEU A 152 -1.58 3.11 -2.97
CA LEU A 152 -1.97 3.15 -1.56
C LEU A 152 -2.31 1.75 -1.07
N LEU A 153 -1.47 1.20 -0.18
CA LEU A 153 -1.66 -0.12 0.43
C LEU A 153 -2.55 -0.02 1.68
N GLY A 154 -3.50 -0.93 1.78
CA GLY A 154 -4.29 -1.15 3.00
C GLY A 154 -3.94 -2.50 3.62
N TYR A 155 -3.25 -2.53 4.75
CA TYR A 155 -2.99 -3.76 5.50
C TYR A 155 -4.20 -4.07 6.38
N VAL A 156 -5.06 -4.99 5.93
CA VAL A 156 -6.25 -5.42 6.68
C VAL A 156 -5.84 -6.48 7.69
N LEU A 157 -5.63 -6.07 8.93
CA LEU A 157 -5.14 -6.92 10.01
C LEU A 157 -6.26 -7.63 10.77
N GLU A 158 -7.49 -7.16 10.61
CA GLU A 158 -8.68 -7.76 11.19
C GLU A 158 -9.91 -7.48 10.31
N GLY A 159 -10.71 -8.53 10.09
CA GLY A 159 -11.89 -8.48 9.24
C GLY A 159 -11.59 -8.72 7.76
N THR A 160 -12.51 -8.32 6.90
CA THR A 160 -12.36 -8.45 5.44
C THR A 160 -12.01 -7.15 4.77
N VAL A 161 -11.43 -7.25 3.56
CA VAL A 161 -11.21 -6.08 2.69
C VAL A 161 -12.52 -5.32 2.44
N HIS A 162 -13.65 -6.01 2.25
CA HIS A 162 -14.94 -5.37 2.03
C HIS A 162 -15.41 -4.56 3.26
N GLU A 163 -15.24 -5.11 4.46
CA GLU A 163 -15.57 -4.40 5.70
C GLU A 163 -14.67 -3.18 5.90
N ALA A 164 -13.35 -3.32 5.67
CA ALA A 164 -12.41 -2.23 5.75
C ALA A 164 -12.74 -1.10 4.75
N VAL A 165 -12.98 -1.44 3.48
CA VAL A 165 -13.39 -0.47 2.45
C VAL A 165 -14.73 0.17 2.78
N LYS A 166 -15.70 -0.59 3.31
CA LYS A 166 -17.01 -0.05 3.75
C LYS A 166 -16.82 0.98 4.86
N LEU A 167 -15.91 0.73 5.82
CA LEU A 167 -15.62 1.65 6.91
C LEU A 167 -14.96 2.94 6.41
N VAL A 168 -13.96 2.85 5.52
CA VAL A 168 -13.34 4.03 4.90
C VAL A 168 -14.39 4.83 4.12
N ASN A 169 -15.23 4.17 3.33
CA ASN A 169 -16.29 4.82 2.56
C ASN A 169 -17.36 5.50 3.44
N LYS A 170 -17.66 4.94 4.63
CA LYS A 170 -18.51 5.58 5.63
C LYS A 170 -17.92 6.94 6.03
N HIS A 171 -16.63 6.99 6.38
CA HIS A 171 -15.98 8.24 6.77
C HIS A 171 -15.85 9.24 5.62
N LEU A 172 -15.61 8.79 4.39
CA LEU A 172 -15.66 9.67 3.22
C LEU A 172 -17.05 10.30 3.07
N ALA A 173 -18.13 9.53 3.26
CA ALA A 173 -19.50 10.03 3.16
C ALA A 173 -19.84 11.02 4.29
N GLU A 174 -19.41 10.75 5.52
CA GLU A 174 -19.57 11.63 6.69
C GLU A 174 -18.86 12.98 6.51
N ASN A 175 -17.74 12.98 5.78
CA ASN A 175 -16.97 14.18 5.42
C ASN A 175 -17.43 14.82 4.08
N LEU A 176 -18.63 14.55 3.62
CA LEU A 176 -19.22 15.06 2.37
C LEU A 176 -18.44 14.65 1.10
N ARG A 177 -17.62 13.62 1.18
CA ARG A 177 -16.77 13.09 0.09
C ARG A 177 -17.33 11.80 -0.54
N ARG A 178 -18.64 11.61 -0.53
CA ARG A 178 -19.30 10.38 -1.02
C ARG A 178 -18.93 10.05 -2.47
N ALA A 179 -18.67 11.06 -3.31
CA ALA A 179 -18.27 10.85 -4.70
C ALA A 179 -16.87 10.21 -4.84
N GLU A 180 -16.04 10.31 -3.80
CA GLU A 180 -14.67 9.79 -3.75
C GLU A 180 -14.59 8.35 -3.20
N ARG A 181 -15.71 7.67 -3.14
CA ARG A 181 -15.79 6.32 -2.59
C ARG A 181 -14.81 5.38 -3.28
N ILE A 182 -14.19 4.51 -2.49
CA ILE A 182 -13.33 3.43 -2.96
C ILE A 182 -14.20 2.30 -3.53
N VAL A 183 -13.90 1.87 -4.75
CA VAL A 183 -14.61 0.81 -5.46
C VAL A 183 -13.65 -0.34 -5.72
N ILE A 184 -13.92 -1.50 -5.11
CA ILE A 184 -13.13 -2.72 -5.32
C ILE A 184 -13.33 -3.19 -6.76
N ARG A 185 -12.21 -3.55 -7.41
CA ARG A 185 -12.19 -4.06 -8.79
C ARG A 185 -11.71 -5.51 -8.81
N LYS A 186 -12.29 -6.29 -9.71
CA LYS A 186 -11.76 -7.63 -9.99
C LYS A 186 -10.45 -7.48 -10.76
N ASN A 187 -9.40 -8.14 -10.28
CA ASN A 187 -8.12 -8.25 -10.98
C ASN A 187 -7.85 -9.73 -11.24
N VAL A 188 -7.62 -10.07 -12.51
CA VAL A 188 -7.36 -11.46 -12.92
C VAL A 188 -5.86 -11.74 -12.94
N GLN A 189 -5.04 -10.70 -13.16
CA GLN A 189 -3.58 -10.83 -13.27
C GLN A 189 -2.91 -11.09 -11.91
N PHE A 190 -3.44 -10.49 -10.84
CA PHE A 190 -2.93 -10.63 -9.48
C PHE A 190 -4.08 -11.04 -8.55
N PRO A 191 -4.46 -12.34 -8.51
CA PRO A 191 -5.66 -12.81 -7.83
C PRO A 191 -5.63 -12.67 -6.31
N ASP A 192 -4.44 -12.72 -5.71
CA ASP A 192 -4.26 -12.60 -4.27
C ASP A 192 -4.30 -11.14 -3.79
N LEU A 193 -4.04 -10.19 -4.68
CA LEU A 193 -4.13 -8.77 -4.40
C LEU A 193 -5.55 -8.25 -4.64
N LYS A 194 -6.09 -7.45 -3.71
CA LYS A 194 -7.42 -6.86 -3.84
C LYS A 194 -7.31 -5.39 -4.24
N PHE A 195 -7.44 -5.13 -5.54
CA PHE A 195 -7.38 -3.78 -6.09
C PHE A 195 -8.70 -3.03 -5.96
N ALA A 196 -8.56 -1.72 -5.78
CA ALA A 196 -9.66 -0.79 -5.80
C ALA A 196 -9.22 0.56 -6.38
N THR A 197 -10.19 1.41 -6.68
CA THR A 197 -9.91 2.77 -7.14
C THR A 197 -10.86 3.75 -6.49
N SER A 198 -10.40 4.98 -6.30
CA SER A 198 -11.24 6.12 -5.97
C SER A 198 -10.93 7.28 -6.91
N ASN A 199 -11.94 8.08 -7.24
CA ASN A 199 -11.79 9.23 -8.13
C ASN A 199 -11.99 10.53 -7.33
N HIS A 200 -11.06 11.45 -7.48
CA HIS A 200 -11.01 12.71 -6.75
C HIS A 200 -10.94 13.88 -7.73
N GLN A 201 -11.56 15.02 -7.37
CA GLN A 201 -11.45 16.30 -8.09
C GLN A 201 -11.56 16.18 -9.63
N LYS A 202 -12.48 15.36 -10.13
CA LYS A 202 -12.78 15.08 -11.56
C LYS A 202 -11.62 14.49 -12.39
N THR A 203 -10.36 14.62 -11.98
CA THR A 203 -9.19 14.27 -12.81
C THR A 203 -8.19 13.33 -12.15
N VAL A 204 -8.22 13.19 -10.83
CA VAL A 204 -7.27 12.37 -10.08
C VAL A 204 -7.91 11.03 -9.72
N SER A 205 -7.31 9.94 -10.17
CA SER A 205 -7.66 8.59 -9.76
C SER A 205 -6.55 8.01 -8.89
N ILE A 206 -6.92 7.53 -7.70
CA ILE A 206 -6.00 6.86 -6.78
C ILE A 206 -6.22 5.35 -6.91
N GLU A 207 -5.13 4.61 -7.07
CA GLU A 207 -5.13 3.17 -7.00
C GLU A 207 -4.89 2.69 -5.57
N HIS A 208 -5.67 1.73 -5.14
CA HIS A 208 -5.56 1.08 -3.85
C HIS A 208 -5.30 -0.41 -4.04
N CYS A 209 -4.50 -0.98 -3.15
CA CYS A 209 -4.32 -2.42 -3.06
C CYS A 209 -4.45 -2.86 -1.59
N PHE A 210 -5.31 -3.82 -1.31
CA PHE A 210 -5.55 -4.31 0.03
C PHE A 210 -4.96 -5.71 0.21
N LEU A 211 -4.12 -5.86 1.24
CA LEU A 211 -3.50 -7.10 1.67
C LEU A 211 -4.14 -7.55 2.98
N SER A 212 -4.79 -8.72 2.98
CA SER A 212 -5.51 -9.23 4.16
C SER A 212 -4.66 -10.21 4.95
N PHE A 213 -4.37 -9.87 6.18
CA PHE A 213 -3.60 -10.70 7.12
C PHE A 213 -4.49 -11.33 8.23
N ASP A 214 -5.82 -11.28 8.12
CA ASP A 214 -6.72 -11.91 9.10
C ASP A 214 -6.72 -13.44 8.94
N HIS A 215 -5.90 -14.11 9.75
CA HIS A 215 -5.73 -15.56 9.74
C HIS A 215 -6.97 -16.33 10.25
N ARG A 216 -7.88 -15.71 10.99
CA ARG A 216 -9.03 -16.39 11.61
C ARG A 216 -9.98 -17.03 10.59
N ARG A 217 -9.98 -16.57 9.35
CA ARG A 217 -10.88 -17.04 8.27
C ARG A 217 -10.30 -18.20 7.44
N ARG A 218 -9.04 -18.54 7.59
CA ARG A 218 -8.41 -19.63 6.82
C ARG A 218 -8.72 -21.04 7.35
N TYR A 219 -9.20 -21.15 8.58
CA TYR A 219 -9.41 -22.44 9.25
C TYR A 219 -10.86 -22.98 9.13
N ASN A 220 -11.67 -22.47 8.21
CA ASN A 220 -13.00 -23.04 7.96
C ASN A 220 -13.14 -23.54 6.51
N PRO A 221 -12.58 -24.74 6.16
CA PRO A 221 -12.67 -25.32 4.83
C PRO A 221 -14.11 -25.75 4.45
N HIS A 222 -15.09 -25.62 5.36
CA HIS A 222 -16.44 -26.13 5.17
C HIS A 222 -17.52 -25.05 4.97
N GLN A 223 -17.20 -23.75 4.95
CA GLN A 223 -18.15 -22.73 4.51
C GLN A 223 -18.08 -22.56 2.98
N LYS A 224 -18.64 -23.55 2.28
CA LYS A 224 -19.17 -23.33 0.92
C LYS A 224 -20.43 -22.46 1.05
N CYS A 225 -20.37 -21.24 0.55
CA CYS A 225 -21.57 -20.46 0.24
C CYS A 225 -22.29 -21.08 -0.93
#